data_ed2cfe62105793b157547577be63c7c5
#
_entry.id   ed2cfe62105793b157547577be63c7c5
#
_cell.length_a   1.000
_cell.length_b   1.000
_cell.length_c   1.000
_cell.angle_alpha   90.00
_cell.angle_beta   90.00
_cell.angle_gamma   90.00
#
_symmetry.space_group_name_H-M   'P 1'
#
loop_
_entity.id
_entity.type
_entity.pdbx_description
1 polymer ?
#
loop_
_entity_poly.entity_id
_entity_poly.type
_entity_poly.pdbx_seq_one_letter_code
_entity_poly.pdbx_strand_id
1 'polypeptide(L)'
;MRLHKRPVYGLDIETDTTIDGLDPAVAPVITVALSNASFDEVFTGREDEILCAVDDRLATMEPGVIATWNGAAFDLPFLAERAALHGIFLGLRLRYDRSIHLEHPPLAGHPGAYRARWHDHGHIDAYRLYRGDVGPALRVSCALKSIARLVGLAPIEVDRTKIHELSHEALHAYAASDARLARVLTERRWATAARFVDRIAPQGDAAVA
;
A
#
# COMPACT_ATOMS: atom_id res chain seq x y z
N MET A 1 4.88 31.11 5.05
CA MET A 1 3.88 30.29 4.35
C MET A 1 3.96 28.88 4.95
N ARG A 2 3.03 28.49 5.85
CA ARG A 2 2.98 27.12 6.37
C ARG A 2 2.63 26.22 5.18
N LEU A 3 3.54 25.36 4.77
CA LEU A 3 3.22 24.25 3.87
C LEU A 3 2.10 23.46 4.56
N HIS A 4 0.87 23.56 4.04
CA HIS A 4 -0.21 22.70 4.51
C HIS A 4 0.29 21.25 4.34
N LYS A 5 0.43 20.56 5.44
CA LYS A 5 0.84 19.15 5.46
C LYS A 5 -0.29 18.38 4.79
N ARG A 6 -0.04 17.87 3.59
CA ARG A 6 -1.02 17.03 2.91
C ARG A 6 -1.35 15.83 3.79
N PRO A 7 -2.61 15.39 3.84
CA PRO A 7 -2.98 14.21 4.59
C PRO A 7 -2.18 12.99 4.08
N VAL A 8 -1.81 12.11 5.01
CA VAL A 8 -1.17 10.84 4.71
C VAL A 8 -2.16 9.73 5.03
N TYR A 9 -2.38 8.86 4.09
CA TYR A 9 -3.28 7.71 4.17
C TYR A 9 -2.45 6.44 4.11
N GLY A 10 -2.38 5.67 5.19
CA GLY A 10 -1.79 4.34 5.16
C GLY A 10 -2.71 3.39 4.40
N LEU A 11 -2.14 2.55 3.55
CA LEU A 11 -2.86 1.49 2.85
C LEU A 11 -2.10 0.18 3.01
N ASP A 12 -2.86 -0.89 3.25
CA ASP A 12 -2.38 -2.26 3.35
C ASP A 12 -3.43 -3.21 2.80
N ILE A 13 -3.01 -4.37 2.27
CA ILE A 13 -3.92 -5.40 1.77
C ILE A 13 -3.61 -6.75 2.41
N GLU A 14 -4.65 -7.58 2.55
CA GLU A 14 -4.49 -8.98 2.89
C GLU A 14 -5.08 -9.85 1.79
N THR A 15 -4.37 -10.92 1.46
CA THR A 15 -4.73 -11.84 0.40
C THR A 15 -5.05 -13.22 0.96
N ASP A 16 -5.84 -13.99 0.24
CA ASP A 16 -6.13 -15.37 0.62
C ASP A 16 -4.87 -16.23 0.50
N THR A 17 -4.44 -16.81 1.62
CA THR A 17 -3.25 -17.66 1.71
C THR A 17 -3.55 -19.16 1.59
N THR A 18 -4.75 -19.51 1.15
CA THR A 18 -5.17 -20.95 1.02
C THR A 18 -4.33 -21.69 -0.02
N ILE A 19 -3.96 -21.04 -1.13
CA ILE A 19 -3.13 -21.62 -2.20
C ILE A 19 -1.77 -20.93 -2.23
N ASP A 20 -1.73 -19.73 -2.78
CA ASP A 20 -0.53 -18.88 -2.86
C ASP A 20 -0.94 -17.42 -2.74
N GLY A 21 -0.86 -16.89 -1.53
CA GLY A 21 -1.23 -15.52 -1.23
C GLY A 21 -0.37 -14.45 -1.91
N LEU A 22 0.70 -14.84 -2.59
CA LEU A 22 1.60 -13.94 -3.30
C LEU A 22 1.35 -13.90 -4.82
N ASP A 23 0.48 -14.75 -5.35
CA ASP A 23 0.16 -14.79 -6.77
C ASP A 23 -1.24 -14.17 -7.05
N PRO A 24 -1.31 -12.98 -7.68
CA PRO A 24 -2.57 -12.32 -7.96
C PRO A 24 -3.45 -13.08 -8.97
N ALA A 25 -2.91 -14.05 -9.71
CA ALA A 25 -3.71 -14.86 -10.63
C ALA A 25 -4.63 -15.84 -9.90
N VAL A 26 -4.26 -16.24 -8.67
CA VAL A 26 -4.98 -17.28 -7.90
C VAL A 26 -5.49 -16.82 -6.56
N ALA A 27 -4.85 -15.84 -5.91
CA ALA A 27 -5.24 -15.36 -4.60
C ALA A 27 -6.14 -14.11 -4.69
N PRO A 28 -7.36 -14.13 -4.19
CA PRO A 28 -8.17 -12.92 -4.07
C PRO A 28 -7.66 -12.02 -2.96
N VAL A 29 -7.92 -10.72 -3.10
CA VAL A 29 -7.83 -9.75 -2.01
C VAL A 29 -9.02 -9.97 -1.08
N ILE A 30 -8.76 -10.26 0.18
CA ILE A 30 -9.81 -10.48 1.20
C ILE A 30 -10.03 -9.27 2.10
N THR A 31 -9.08 -8.33 2.11
CA THR A 31 -9.16 -7.12 2.92
C THR A 31 -8.29 -6.02 2.31
N VAL A 32 -8.80 -4.79 2.32
CA VAL A 32 -8.03 -3.56 2.13
C VAL A 32 -8.25 -2.67 3.34
N ALA A 33 -7.19 -2.12 3.90
CA ALA A 33 -7.26 -1.18 5.02
C ALA A 33 -6.74 0.19 4.63
N LEU A 34 -7.46 1.24 5.04
CA LEU A 34 -7.07 2.64 4.96
C LEU A 34 -6.98 3.24 6.35
N SER A 35 -5.90 3.99 6.63
CA SER A 35 -5.68 4.66 7.91
C SER A 35 -5.29 6.11 7.71
N ASN A 36 -5.94 7.03 8.43
CA ASN A 36 -5.45 8.40 8.58
C ASN A 36 -5.39 8.80 10.06
N ALA A 37 -5.18 10.08 10.35
CA ALA A 37 -5.06 10.55 11.73
C ALA A 37 -6.37 10.44 12.56
N SER A 38 -7.52 10.29 11.89
CA SER A 38 -8.86 10.32 12.51
C SER A 38 -9.65 9.02 12.36
N PHE A 39 -9.25 8.13 11.45
CA PHE A 39 -9.93 6.85 11.26
C PHE A 39 -8.99 5.74 10.82
N ASP A 40 -9.40 4.52 11.08
CA ASP A 40 -8.95 3.31 10.39
C ASP A 40 -10.21 2.67 9.80
N GLU A 41 -10.21 2.45 8.50
CA GLU A 41 -11.32 1.89 7.75
C GLU A 41 -10.85 0.61 7.06
N VAL A 42 -11.61 -0.47 7.19
CA VAL A 42 -11.24 -1.78 6.66
C VAL A 42 -12.38 -2.30 5.80
N PHE A 43 -12.06 -2.58 4.57
CA PHE A 43 -12.97 -3.10 3.56
C PHE A 43 -12.85 -4.62 3.51
N THR A 44 -13.96 -5.30 3.73
CA THR A 44 -14.08 -6.77 3.72
C THR A 44 -15.35 -7.17 3.00
N GLY A 45 -15.42 -8.40 2.51
CA GLY A 45 -16.58 -8.92 1.79
C GLY A 45 -16.17 -9.58 0.48
N ARG A 46 -16.99 -9.44 -0.55
CA ARG A 46 -16.62 -9.93 -1.89
C ARG A 46 -15.53 -9.05 -2.48
N GLU A 47 -14.59 -9.65 -3.19
CA GLU A 47 -13.42 -8.94 -3.72
C GLU A 47 -13.80 -7.79 -4.66
N ASP A 48 -14.76 -8.00 -5.54
CA ASP A 48 -15.25 -6.94 -6.45
C ASP A 48 -15.86 -5.76 -5.68
N GLU A 49 -16.57 -6.02 -4.58
CA GLU A 49 -17.12 -4.99 -3.70
C GLU A 49 -16.02 -4.24 -2.94
N ILE A 50 -14.99 -4.96 -2.45
CA ILE A 50 -13.82 -4.36 -1.79
C ILE A 50 -13.10 -3.40 -2.73
N LEU A 51 -12.80 -3.86 -3.97
CA LEU A 51 -12.09 -3.07 -4.96
C LEU A 51 -12.85 -1.80 -5.35
N CYS A 52 -14.15 -1.90 -5.59
CA CYS A 52 -14.99 -0.74 -5.89
C CYS A 52 -15.07 0.22 -4.68
N ALA A 53 -15.32 -0.31 -3.48
CA ALA A 53 -15.50 0.52 -2.29
C ALA A 53 -14.23 1.30 -1.92
N VAL A 54 -13.04 0.70 -2.03
CA VAL A 54 -11.78 1.42 -1.77
C VAL A 54 -11.50 2.48 -2.83
N ASP A 55 -11.81 2.21 -4.10
CA ASP A 55 -11.65 3.17 -5.19
C ASP A 55 -12.57 4.38 -5.01
N ASP A 56 -13.86 4.14 -4.75
CA ASP A 56 -14.85 5.19 -4.47
C ASP A 56 -14.48 6.02 -3.24
N ARG A 57 -13.98 5.34 -2.20
CA ARG A 57 -13.51 6.01 -0.99
C ARG A 57 -12.38 6.97 -1.27
N LEU A 58 -11.34 6.51 -1.98
CA LEU A 58 -10.20 7.34 -2.36
C LEU A 58 -10.58 8.47 -3.31
N ALA A 59 -11.54 8.25 -4.22
CA ALA A 59 -12.03 9.31 -5.12
C ALA A 59 -12.67 10.49 -4.38
N THR A 60 -13.24 10.25 -3.19
CA THR A 60 -13.97 11.26 -2.41
C THR A 60 -13.13 11.89 -1.28
N MET A 61 -11.94 11.35 -1.00
CA MET A 61 -11.07 11.85 0.07
C MET A 61 -10.31 13.11 -0.36
N GLU A 62 -9.91 13.92 0.63
CA GLU A 62 -9.03 15.08 0.39
C GLU A 62 -7.73 14.62 -0.29
N PRO A 63 -7.31 15.26 -1.39
CA PRO A 63 -6.08 14.91 -2.09
C PRO A 63 -4.85 14.91 -1.17
N GLY A 64 -4.20 13.75 -1.07
CA GLY A 64 -3.11 13.52 -0.13
C GLY A 64 -2.02 12.60 -0.67
N VAL A 65 -1.47 11.78 0.21
CA VAL A 65 -0.43 10.80 -0.12
C VAL A 65 -0.81 9.45 0.46
N ILE A 66 -0.92 8.45 -0.38
CA ILE A 66 -1.07 7.05 0.02
C ILE A 66 0.31 6.52 0.42
N ALA A 67 0.44 6.02 1.62
CA ALA A 67 1.64 5.42 2.17
C ALA A 67 1.46 3.91 2.31
N THR A 68 2.33 3.14 1.69
CA THR A 68 2.34 1.68 1.79
C THR A 68 3.65 1.19 2.37
N TRP A 69 3.75 -0.10 2.67
CA TRP A 69 4.99 -0.77 3.04
C TRP A 69 5.33 -1.88 2.04
N ASN A 70 6.22 -1.61 1.12
CA ASN A 70 6.54 -2.42 -0.06
C ASN A 70 5.44 -2.45 -1.13
N GLY A 71 4.45 -1.56 -1.04
CA GLY A 71 3.29 -1.56 -1.93
C GLY A 71 3.60 -1.16 -3.37
N ALA A 72 4.74 -0.50 -3.62
CA ALA A 72 5.24 -0.27 -4.97
C ALA A 72 5.52 -1.58 -5.74
N ALA A 73 5.84 -2.64 -5.01
CA ALA A 73 6.19 -3.95 -5.57
C ALA A 73 5.13 -5.02 -5.32
N PHE A 74 4.20 -4.79 -4.37
CA PHE A 74 3.21 -5.78 -3.98
C PHE A 74 1.79 -5.22 -4.01
N ASP A 75 1.36 -4.45 -3.02
CA ASP A 75 -0.05 -4.07 -2.83
C ASP A 75 -0.68 -3.45 -4.08
N LEU A 76 -0.04 -2.45 -4.66
CA LEU A 76 -0.63 -1.69 -5.75
C LEU A 76 -0.70 -2.47 -7.07
N PRO A 77 0.37 -3.17 -7.53
CA PRO A 77 0.24 -4.03 -8.71
C PRO A 77 -0.69 -5.21 -8.47
N PHE A 78 -0.76 -5.76 -7.24
CA PHE A 78 -1.70 -6.81 -6.89
C PHE A 78 -3.15 -6.35 -7.06
N LEU A 79 -3.52 -5.21 -6.48
CA LEU A 79 -4.85 -4.60 -6.62
C LEU A 79 -5.20 -4.30 -8.08
N ALA A 80 -4.23 -3.79 -8.86
CA ALA A 80 -4.45 -3.50 -10.28
C ALA A 80 -4.74 -4.78 -11.10
N GLU A 81 -4.00 -5.86 -10.84
CA GLU A 81 -4.20 -7.14 -11.50
C GLU A 81 -5.55 -7.76 -11.12
N ARG A 82 -5.89 -7.77 -9.84
CA ARG A 82 -7.19 -8.28 -9.38
C ARG A 82 -8.35 -7.49 -9.96
N ALA A 83 -8.24 -6.16 -10.00
CA ALA A 83 -9.25 -5.32 -10.64
C ALA A 83 -9.41 -5.64 -12.14
N ALA A 84 -8.30 -5.86 -12.85
CA ALA A 84 -8.33 -6.25 -14.26
C ALA A 84 -9.03 -7.60 -14.48
N LEU A 85 -8.78 -8.59 -13.60
CA LEU A 85 -9.46 -9.89 -13.65
C LEU A 85 -10.98 -9.78 -13.44
N HIS A 86 -11.43 -8.81 -12.65
CA HIS A 86 -12.86 -8.52 -12.45
C HIS A 86 -13.44 -7.56 -13.50
N GLY A 87 -12.63 -7.03 -14.43
CA GLY A 87 -13.08 -6.00 -15.37
C GLY A 87 -13.38 -4.65 -14.73
N ILE A 88 -12.80 -4.37 -13.54
CA ILE A 88 -12.99 -3.14 -12.77
C ILE A 88 -11.91 -2.14 -13.16
N PHE A 89 -12.32 -0.89 -13.42
CA PHE A 89 -11.42 0.21 -13.72
C PHE A 89 -11.20 1.07 -12.48
N LEU A 90 -10.07 0.90 -11.82
CA LEU A 90 -9.67 1.74 -10.68
C LEU A 90 -9.08 3.08 -11.17
N GLY A 91 -9.21 4.12 -10.35
CA GLY A 91 -8.44 5.37 -10.52
C GLY A 91 -6.92 5.20 -10.30
N LEU A 92 -6.48 3.98 -10.01
CA LEU A 92 -5.08 3.62 -9.80
C LEU A 92 -4.30 3.62 -11.12
N ARG A 93 -3.18 4.32 -11.14
CA ARG A 93 -2.26 4.39 -12.29
C ARG A 93 -0.89 3.95 -11.87
N LEU A 94 -0.34 2.98 -12.57
CA LEU A 94 0.97 2.40 -12.32
C LEU A 94 1.92 2.72 -13.49
N ARG A 95 3.16 3.07 -13.15
CA ARG A 95 4.25 3.22 -14.10
C ARG A 95 5.47 2.46 -13.61
N TYR A 96 5.87 1.44 -14.36
CA TYR A 96 7.07 0.67 -14.06
C TYR A 96 8.31 1.57 -13.92
N ASP A 97 9.11 1.35 -12.89
CA ASP A 97 10.33 2.10 -12.62
C ASP A 97 11.53 1.16 -12.37
N ARG A 98 12.37 1.02 -13.39
CA ARG A 98 13.60 0.20 -13.32
C ARG A 98 14.60 0.67 -12.29
N SER A 99 14.50 1.90 -11.79
CA SER A 99 15.40 2.42 -10.76
C SER A 99 15.09 1.91 -9.35
N ILE A 100 13.92 1.28 -9.18
CA ILE A 100 13.52 0.68 -7.90
C ILE A 100 14.10 -0.74 -7.82
N HIS A 101 15.13 -0.89 -7.01
CA HIS A 101 15.72 -2.21 -6.77
C HIS A 101 14.90 -2.99 -5.74
N LEU A 102 14.55 -4.22 -6.08
CA LEU A 102 13.88 -5.17 -5.21
C LEU A 102 14.89 -6.05 -4.47
N GLU A 103 14.57 -6.45 -3.25
CA GLU A 103 15.33 -7.47 -2.49
C GLU A 103 14.84 -8.90 -2.75
N HIS A 104 13.60 -9.01 -3.17
CA HIS A 104 12.90 -10.26 -3.45
C HIS A 104 12.45 -10.29 -4.90
N PRO A 105 12.14 -11.46 -5.44
CA PRO A 105 11.51 -11.54 -6.76
C PRO A 105 10.29 -10.61 -6.86
N PRO A 106 10.05 -10.02 -8.02
CA PRO A 106 8.85 -9.23 -8.24
C PRO A 106 7.58 -10.09 -8.10
N LEU A 107 6.44 -9.44 -7.95
CA LEU A 107 5.13 -10.08 -8.01
C LEU A 107 5.01 -10.90 -9.30
N ALA A 108 4.37 -12.08 -9.22
CA ALA A 108 4.16 -12.95 -10.37
C ALA A 108 3.52 -12.16 -11.53
N GLY A 109 4.05 -12.33 -12.74
CA GLY A 109 3.59 -11.59 -13.93
C GLY A 109 4.11 -10.16 -14.06
N HIS A 110 4.81 -9.61 -13.07
CA HIS A 110 5.29 -8.22 -13.07
C HIS A 110 6.81 -8.12 -13.25
N PRO A 111 7.32 -7.08 -13.97
CA PRO A 111 8.75 -6.90 -14.20
C PRO A 111 9.50 -6.30 -13.00
N GLY A 112 8.82 -5.80 -11.98
CA GLY A 112 9.41 -5.14 -10.83
C GLY A 112 8.47 -4.20 -10.11
N ALA A 113 8.99 -3.11 -9.54
CA ALA A 113 8.19 -2.15 -8.79
C ALA A 113 7.70 -0.96 -9.64
N TYR A 114 6.70 -0.29 -9.11
CA TYR A 114 6.00 0.78 -9.83
C TYR A 114 5.99 2.09 -9.03
N ARG A 115 5.98 3.20 -9.75
CA ARG A 115 5.45 4.46 -9.24
C ARG A 115 3.95 4.44 -9.41
N ALA A 116 3.24 5.03 -8.44
CA ALA A 116 1.79 5.00 -8.45
C ALA A 116 1.16 6.38 -8.19
N ARG A 117 -0.04 6.53 -8.71
CA ARG A 117 -0.99 7.57 -8.35
C ARG A 117 -2.37 6.92 -8.30
N TRP A 118 -3.19 7.27 -7.31
CA TRP A 118 -4.56 6.80 -7.22
C TRP A 118 -5.49 8.00 -7.10
N HIS A 119 -6.33 8.23 -8.12
CA HIS A 119 -7.06 9.49 -8.28
C HIS A 119 -6.13 10.71 -8.11
N ASP A 120 -6.42 11.61 -7.16
CA ASP A 120 -5.61 12.80 -6.86
C ASP A 120 -4.57 12.58 -5.75
N HIS A 121 -4.41 11.35 -5.29
CA HIS A 121 -3.41 10.99 -4.30
C HIS A 121 -2.09 10.59 -4.96
N GLY A 122 -0.99 11.19 -4.50
CA GLY A 122 0.35 10.66 -4.78
C GLY A 122 0.61 9.40 -3.95
N HIS A 123 1.65 8.64 -4.28
CA HIS A 123 2.03 7.46 -3.53
C HIS A 123 3.45 7.59 -2.98
N ILE A 124 3.69 6.98 -1.84
CA ILE A 124 5.02 6.75 -1.28
C ILE A 124 5.11 5.34 -0.70
N ASP A 125 6.16 4.63 -1.09
CA ASP A 125 6.52 3.38 -0.47
C ASP A 125 7.47 3.64 0.71
N ALA A 126 6.93 3.55 1.93
CA ALA A 126 7.68 3.83 3.16
C ALA A 126 8.82 2.83 3.40
N TYR A 127 8.70 1.58 2.95
CA TYR A 127 9.78 0.60 3.01
C TYR A 127 11.07 1.15 2.40
N ARG A 128 10.98 1.82 1.24
CA ARG A 128 12.13 2.39 0.54
C ARG A 128 12.82 3.50 1.32
N LEU A 129 12.06 4.28 2.11
CA LEU A 129 12.65 5.32 2.97
C LEU A 129 13.55 4.72 4.06
N TYR A 130 13.05 3.66 4.70
CA TYR A 130 13.77 3.02 5.79
C TYR A 130 14.91 2.15 5.28
N ARG A 131 14.69 1.49 4.15
CA ARG A 131 15.71 0.70 3.48
C ARG A 131 16.88 1.53 2.98
N GLY A 132 16.62 2.76 2.54
CA GLY A 132 17.65 3.64 1.97
C GLY A 132 18.67 4.12 2.98
N ASP A 133 18.35 4.16 4.28
CA ASP A 133 19.26 4.68 5.32
C ASP A 133 19.23 3.89 6.63
N VAL A 134 18.08 3.71 7.27
CA VAL A 134 17.96 3.11 8.62
C VAL A 134 18.42 1.65 8.61
N GLY A 135 17.98 0.85 7.64
CA GLY A 135 18.35 -0.56 7.53
C GLY A 135 19.86 -0.77 7.44
N PRO A 136 20.55 -0.17 6.47
CA PRO A 136 22.00 -0.27 6.33
C PRO A 136 22.76 0.30 7.54
N ALA A 137 22.33 1.46 8.06
CA ALA A 137 23.02 2.13 9.16
C ALA A 137 22.96 1.32 10.48
N LEU A 138 21.83 0.71 10.78
CA LEU A 138 21.59 -0.03 12.03
C LEU A 138 21.70 -1.56 11.84
N ARG A 139 21.86 -2.04 10.62
CA ARG A 139 21.90 -3.48 10.27
C ARG A 139 20.66 -4.24 10.79
N VAL A 140 19.49 -3.61 10.68
CA VAL A 140 18.20 -4.19 11.11
C VAL A 140 17.34 -4.57 9.92
N SER A 141 16.47 -5.54 10.13
CA SER A 141 15.44 -5.88 9.14
C SER A 141 14.53 -4.69 8.90
N CYS A 142 14.27 -4.38 7.63
CA CYS A 142 13.30 -3.36 7.22
C CYS A 142 11.88 -3.92 7.06
N ALA A 143 11.56 -5.10 7.60
CA ALA A 143 10.18 -5.55 7.69
C ALA A 143 9.35 -4.56 8.55
N LEU A 144 8.10 -4.32 8.16
CA LEU A 144 7.20 -3.34 8.82
C LEU A 144 7.20 -3.47 10.34
N LYS A 145 6.97 -4.69 10.83
CA LYS A 145 6.92 -4.97 12.27
C LYS A 145 8.25 -4.72 12.98
N SER A 146 9.38 -5.01 12.32
CA SER A 146 10.71 -4.78 12.87
C SER A 146 11.00 -3.29 13.03
N ILE A 147 10.71 -2.49 12.02
CA ILE A 147 10.86 -1.04 12.09
C ILE A 147 9.86 -0.42 13.08
N ALA A 148 8.62 -0.90 13.12
CA ALA A 148 7.63 -0.44 14.08
C ALA A 148 8.13 -0.60 15.53
N ARG A 149 8.62 -1.78 15.89
CA ARG A 149 9.21 -2.03 17.23
C ARG A 149 10.45 -1.17 17.50
N LEU A 150 11.33 -1.03 16.53
CA LEU A 150 12.53 -0.20 16.65
C LEU A 150 12.20 1.24 17.06
N VAL A 151 11.09 1.78 16.56
CA VAL A 151 10.66 3.15 16.87
C VAL A 151 9.62 3.23 18.00
N GLY A 152 9.42 2.14 18.76
CA GLY A 152 8.56 2.09 19.93
C GLY A 152 7.06 2.00 19.62
N LEU A 153 6.69 1.48 18.45
CA LEU A 153 5.30 1.14 18.11
C LEU A 153 5.03 -0.35 18.43
N ALA A 154 3.79 -0.66 18.74
CA ALA A 154 3.32 -2.03 19.04
C ALA A 154 2.55 -2.60 17.84
N PRO A 155 3.20 -3.38 16.95
CA PRO A 155 2.51 -4.03 15.85
C PRO A 155 1.65 -5.20 16.35
N ILE A 156 0.56 -5.48 15.64
CA ILE A 156 -0.18 -6.73 15.79
C ILE A 156 0.55 -7.82 15.00
N GLU A 157 0.76 -8.97 15.63
CA GLU A 157 1.43 -10.12 15.02
C GLU A 157 0.42 -11.22 14.75
N VAL A 158 0.51 -11.82 13.57
CA VAL A 158 -0.24 -13.03 13.18
C VAL A 158 0.67 -13.96 12.39
N ASP A 159 0.27 -15.21 12.28
CA ASP A 159 0.89 -16.14 11.33
C ASP A 159 0.42 -15.79 9.91
N ARG A 160 1.28 -15.15 9.15
CA ARG A 160 0.97 -14.66 7.80
C ARG A 160 0.70 -15.79 6.79
N THR A 161 1.10 -17.01 7.09
CA THR A 161 0.78 -18.19 6.26
C THR A 161 -0.65 -18.68 6.46
N LYS A 162 -1.34 -18.16 7.48
CA LYS A 162 -2.66 -18.56 7.94
C LYS A 162 -3.65 -17.39 8.02
N ILE A 163 -3.47 -16.39 7.15
CA ILE A 163 -4.39 -15.24 7.11
C ILE A 163 -5.84 -15.70 6.89
N HIS A 164 -6.04 -16.68 6.03
CA HIS A 164 -7.35 -17.28 5.75
C HIS A 164 -8.01 -18.00 6.97
N GLU A 165 -7.24 -18.32 8.00
CA GLU A 165 -7.76 -18.93 9.25
C GLU A 165 -8.16 -17.88 10.30
N LEU A 166 -7.84 -16.59 10.10
CA LEU A 166 -8.15 -15.56 11.08
C LEU A 166 -9.66 -15.32 11.19
N SER A 167 -10.12 -15.04 12.42
CA SER A 167 -11.46 -14.51 12.58
C SER A 167 -11.59 -13.14 11.93
N HIS A 168 -12.80 -12.77 11.54
CA HIS A 168 -13.07 -11.45 10.94
C HIS A 168 -12.53 -10.31 11.82
N GLU A 169 -12.71 -10.37 13.13
CA GLU A 169 -12.22 -9.36 14.07
C GLU A 169 -10.67 -9.30 14.10
N ALA A 170 -10.01 -10.46 14.12
CA ALA A 170 -8.55 -10.53 14.12
C ALA A 170 -7.96 -10.00 12.80
N LEU A 171 -8.54 -10.38 11.67
CA LEU A 171 -8.15 -9.90 10.35
C LEU A 171 -8.32 -8.38 10.23
N HIS A 172 -9.47 -7.86 10.67
CA HIS A 172 -9.75 -6.43 10.69
C HIS A 172 -8.74 -5.65 11.54
N ALA A 173 -8.48 -6.10 12.78
CA ALA A 173 -7.52 -5.45 13.67
C ALA A 173 -6.09 -5.50 13.10
N TYR A 174 -5.71 -6.61 12.47
CA TYR A 174 -4.41 -6.82 11.86
C TYR A 174 -4.19 -5.88 10.67
N ALA A 175 -5.09 -5.87 9.68
CA ALA A 175 -5.01 -5.02 8.51
C ALA A 175 -5.02 -3.53 8.87
N ALA A 176 -5.91 -3.10 9.78
CA ALA A 176 -5.94 -1.73 10.29
C ALA A 176 -4.62 -1.33 10.98
N SER A 177 -4.00 -2.27 11.73
CA SER A 177 -2.70 -2.05 12.37
C SER A 177 -1.61 -1.79 11.33
N ASP A 178 -1.54 -2.58 10.26
CA ASP A 178 -0.47 -2.48 9.26
C ASP A 178 -0.62 -1.22 8.41
N ALA A 179 -1.83 -0.87 7.98
CA ALA A 179 -2.10 0.41 7.32
C ALA A 179 -1.74 1.61 8.22
N ARG A 180 -2.10 1.56 9.50
CA ARG A 180 -1.73 2.60 10.48
C ARG A 180 -0.21 2.71 10.65
N LEU A 181 0.50 1.61 10.72
CA LEU A 181 1.96 1.59 10.83
C LEU A 181 2.62 2.21 9.60
N ALA A 182 2.18 1.87 8.39
CA ALA A 182 2.70 2.45 7.16
C ALA A 182 2.52 3.98 7.16
N ARG A 183 1.35 4.48 7.58
CA ARG A 183 1.09 5.91 7.75
C ARG A 183 2.00 6.55 8.78
N VAL A 184 2.02 6.05 10.02
CA VAL A 184 2.76 6.66 11.14
C VAL A 184 4.25 6.69 10.86
N LEU A 185 4.81 5.63 10.29
CA LEU A 185 6.21 5.58 9.91
C LEU A 185 6.55 6.58 8.80
N THR A 186 5.67 6.78 7.83
CA THR A 186 5.81 7.83 6.81
C THR A 186 5.75 9.22 7.42
N GLU A 187 4.78 9.48 8.30
CA GLU A 187 4.61 10.79 8.96
C GLU A 187 5.80 11.17 9.83
N ARG A 188 6.38 10.21 10.57
CA ARG A 188 7.58 10.43 11.39
C ARG A 188 8.79 10.88 10.57
N ARG A 189 8.81 10.52 9.29
CA ARG A 189 9.90 10.87 8.36
C ARG A 189 9.46 11.84 7.26
N TRP A 190 8.37 12.57 7.45
CA TRP A 190 7.76 13.40 6.42
C TRP A 190 8.72 14.40 5.75
N ALA A 191 9.65 14.98 6.49
CA ALA A 191 10.65 15.89 5.92
C ALA A 191 11.51 15.23 4.80
N THR A 192 11.77 13.93 4.94
CA THR A 192 12.44 13.13 3.90
C THR A 192 11.43 12.57 2.90
N ALA A 193 10.34 12.00 3.39
CA ALA A 193 9.29 11.33 2.63
C ALA A 193 8.69 12.21 1.54
N ALA A 194 8.41 13.47 1.84
CA ALA A 194 7.80 14.42 0.91
C ALA A 194 8.58 14.59 -0.42
N ARG A 195 9.87 14.28 -0.43
CA ARG A 195 10.73 14.33 -1.63
C ARG A 195 10.57 13.13 -2.55
N PHE A 196 10.06 12.02 -2.01
CA PHE A 196 9.93 10.73 -2.70
C PHE A 196 8.49 10.42 -3.12
N VAL A 197 7.53 11.33 -2.84
CA VAL A 197 6.16 11.15 -3.31
C VAL A 197 6.14 11.04 -4.82
N ASP A 198 5.55 9.97 -5.31
CA ASP A 198 5.43 9.72 -6.73
C ASP A 198 4.57 10.81 -7.40
N ARG A 199 5.15 11.47 -8.40
CA ARG A 199 4.50 12.49 -9.20
C ARG A 199 4.27 11.95 -10.60
N ILE A 200 3.22 11.17 -10.77
CA ILE A 200 2.74 10.80 -12.10
C ILE A 200 1.85 11.95 -12.57
N ALA A 201 2.25 12.60 -13.66
CA ALA A 201 1.40 13.62 -14.27
C ALA A 201 0.03 13.01 -14.63
N PRO A 202 -1.09 13.75 -14.48
CA PRO A 202 -2.34 13.34 -15.09
C PRO A 202 -2.08 13.10 -16.58
N GLN A 203 -2.61 12.03 -17.15
CA GLN A 203 -2.64 11.92 -18.61
C GLN A 203 -3.46 13.12 -19.07
N GLY A 204 -2.78 14.07 -19.77
CA GLY A 204 -3.51 15.04 -20.57
C GLY A 204 -4.41 14.25 -21.50
N ASP A 205 -5.64 14.70 -21.67
CA ASP A 205 -6.54 14.19 -22.68
C ASP A 205 -5.72 14.10 -23.97
N ALA A 206 -5.37 12.88 -24.38
CA ALA A 206 -4.84 12.67 -25.70
C ALA A 206 -5.97 13.08 -26.64
N ALA A 207 -5.84 14.29 -27.18
CA ALA A 207 -6.71 14.78 -28.22
C ALA A 207 -6.76 13.68 -29.27
N VAL A 208 -7.95 13.09 -29.43
CA VAL A 208 -8.28 12.23 -30.55
C VAL A 208 -8.09 13.09 -31.79
N ALA A 209 -7.03 12.84 -32.52
CA ALA A 209 -6.82 13.34 -33.87
C ALA A 209 -7.03 12.18 -34.85
#